data_f80047c13ba337127da9ef236e06d9ff
#
_entry.id   f80047c13ba337127da9ef236e06d9ff
#
_cell.length_a   1.000
_cell.length_b   1.000
_cell.length_c   1.000
_cell.angle_alpha   90.00
_cell.angle_beta   90.00
_cell.angle_gamma   90.00
#
_symmetry.space_group_name_H-M   'P 1'
#
loop_
_entity.id
_entity.type
_entity.pdbx_description
1 polymer ?
#
loop_
_entity_poly.entity_id
_entity_poly.type
_entity_poly.pdbx_seq_one_letter_code
_entity_poly.pdbx_strand_id
1 'polypeptide(L)'
;MALALPEDHFDQYFAGQPHWFGKLIHYVGAADGTDLQGVGPHTDWNFLTLLLQDDTGGLQARPAGADRWIDVPPIDGALIVNIGEMLEVATHGYLVATPHRVLPCAPGGTRDSIAFFWAPRLDASLDAVTLPPAYAKQAPGVSESAHNVLHSRFGDNALKGWLRSHPEVAATHHADLLVQSHTTDGSS
;
A
#
# COMPACT_ATOMS: atom_id res chain seq x y z
N MET A 1 -5.94 8.44 -22.10
CA MET A 1 -6.01 8.57 -20.62
C MET A 1 -6.59 7.29 -20.06
N ALA A 2 -5.94 6.68 -19.07
CA ALA A 2 -6.25 5.31 -18.62
C ALA A 2 -7.65 5.15 -17.99
N LEU A 3 -8.20 6.20 -17.36
CA LEU A 3 -9.51 6.16 -16.68
C LEU A 3 -10.59 6.97 -17.41
N ALA A 4 -10.27 7.57 -18.56
CA ALA A 4 -11.12 8.52 -19.30
C ALA A 4 -11.59 9.72 -18.45
N LEU A 5 -10.80 10.10 -17.46
CA LEU A 5 -11.01 11.30 -16.63
C LEU A 5 -10.22 12.49 -17.17
N PRO A 6 -10.59 13.74 -16.82
CA PRO A 6 -9.75 14.91 -17.03
C PRO A 6 -8.35 14.71 -16.40
N GLU A 7 -7.33 15.37 -16.95
CA GLU A 7 -5.95 15.25 -16.43
C GLU A 7 -5.81 15.77 -15.01
N ASP A 8 -6.57 16.76 -14.64
CA ASP A 8 -6.60 17.44 -13.34
C ASP A 8 -7.61 16.85 -12.35
N HIS A 9 -8.27 15.74 -12.70
CA HIS A 9 -9.36 15.18 -11.89
C HIS A 9 -9.00 14.97 -10.41
N PHE A 10 -7.78 14.51 -10.15
CA PHE A 10 -7.32 14.23 -8.80
C PHE A 10 -6.62 15.42 -8.11
N ASP A 11 -6.32 16.51 -8.83
CA ASP A 11 -5.56 17.65 -8.30
C ASP A 11 -6.19 18.25 -7.03
N GLN A 12 -7.52 18.28 -6.96
CA GLN A 12 -8.25 18.76 -5.79
C GLN A 12 -7.89 18.05 -4.49
N TYR A 13 -7.50 16.79 -4.54
CA TYR A 13 -7.13 15.98 -3.36
C TYR A 13 -5.68 16.20 -2.94
N PHE A 14 -4.87 16.74 -3.84
CA PHE A 14 -3.44 17.01 -3.65
C PHE A 14 -3.11 18.49 -3.49
N ALA A 15 -4.06 19.39 -3.76
CA ALA A 15 -3.85 20.83 -3.65
C ALA A 15 -3.50 21.24 -2.21
N GLY A 16 -2.51 22.13 -2.02
CA GLY A 16 -2.06 22.59 -0.72
C GLY A 16 -0.94 21.74 -0.13
N GLN A 17 -1.23 20.88 0.84
CA GLN A 17 -0.25 20.05 1.52
C GLN A 17 -0.56 18.54 1.34
N PRO A 18 -0.21 17.95 0.21
CA PRO A 18 -0.33 16.50 0.03
C PRO A 18 0.59 15.79 1.01
N HIS A 19 0.20 14.58 1.39
CA HIS A 19 1.03 13.76 2.25
C HIS A 19 2.00 12.94 1.41
N TRP A 20 3.28 13.02 1.74
CA TRP A 20 4.30 12.18 1.15
C TRP A 20 5.38 11.86 2.17
N PHE A 21 5.99 10.71 2.01
CA PHE A 21 7.17 10.35 2.79
C PHE A 21 8.05 9.38 2.02
N GLY A 22 9.33 9.37 2.35
CA GLY A 22 10.31 8.45 1.81
C GLY A 22 10.84 7.50 2.86
N LYS A 23 11.12 6.26 2.48
CA LYS A 23 11.85 5.29 3.29
C LYS A 23 13.10 4.85 2.56
N LEU A 24 14.26 4.96 3.23
CA LEU A 24 15.49 4.30 2.85
C LEU A 24 15.58 3.03 3.69
N ILE A 25 15.61 1.89 3.05
CA ILE A 25 15.52 0.59 3.71
C ILE A 25 16.76 -0.22 3.38
N HIS A 26 17.49 -0.59 4.42
CA HIS A 26 18.62 -1.49 4.35
C HIS A 26 18.27 -2.82 5.00
N TYR A 27 18.21 -3.87 4.21
CA TYR A 27 17.92 -5.23 4.67
C TYR A 27 19.22 -5.96 4.87
N VAL A 28 19.35 -6.70 5.96
CA VAL A 28 20.52 -7.52 6.27
C VAL A 28 20.09 -8.95 6.49
N GLY A 29 20.67 -9.87 5.73
CA GLY A 29 20.45 -11.30 5.93
C GLY A 29 21.14 -11.78 7.22
N ALA A 30 20.40 -12.52 8.06
CA ALA A 30 20.96 -13.07 9.28
C ALA A 30 22.08 -14.06 8.98
N ALA A 31 23.23 -13.89 9.64
CA ALA A 31 24.40 -14.73 9.41
C ALA A 31 24.20 -16.20 9.82
N ASP A 32 23.31 -16.46 10.77
CA ASP A 32 22.95 -17.79 11.28
C ASP A 32 21.87 -18.49 10.43
N GLY A 33 21.42 -17.84 9.33
CA GLY A 33 20.40 -18.40 8.45
C GLY A 33 18.99 -18.41 9.07
N THR A 34 18.74 -17.66 10.15
CA THR A 34 17.39 -17.46 10.65
C THR A 34 16.55 -16.79 9.56
N ASP A 35 15.38 -17.37 9.27
CA ASP A 35 14.50 -16.93 8.19
C ASP A 35 13.76 -15.65 8.62
N LEU A 36 14.43 -14.51 8.50
CA LEU A 36 13.86 -13.21 8.76
C LEU A 36 13.16 -12.70 7.51
N GLN A 37 11.85 -12.56 7.57
CA GLN A 37 11.08 -11.91 6.51
C GLN A 37 11.58 -10.47 6.30
N GLY A 38 11.92 -10.10 5.08
CA GLY A 38 12.33 -8.72 4.76
C GLY A 38 11.17 -7.73 5.00
N VAL A 39 10.07 -7.90 4.25
CA VAL A 39 8.77 -7.24 4.50
C VAL A 39 7.67 -8.25 4.22
N GLY A 40 6.78 -8.44 5.17
CA GLY A 40 5.63 -9.34 5.04
C GLY A 40 4.66 -8.91 3.93
N PRO A 41 3.76 -9.82 3.50
CA PRO A 41 2.72 -9.49 2.52
C PRO A 41 1.85 -8.31 2.99
N HIS A 42 1.74 -7.28 2.16
CA HIS A 42 0.93 -6.09 2.43
C HIS A 42 0.51 -5.38 1.13
N THR A 43 -0.40 -4.45 1.25
CA THR A 43 -0.72 -3.43 0.26
C THR A 43 -0.32 -2.06 0.82
N ASP A 44 -0.03 -1.12 -0.04
CA ASP A 44 0.26 0.26 0.37
C ASP A 44 -1.04 1.04 0.56
N TRP A 45 -1.14 1.79 1.64
CA TRP A 45 -2.33 2.58 1.98
C TRP A 45 -2.38 3.97 1.34
N ASN A 46 -1.36 4.38 0.59
CA ASN A 46 -1.25 5.64 -0.13
C ASN A 46 -2.00 5.64 -1.48
N PHE A 47 -1.69 6.60 -2.36
CA PHE A 47 -2.24 6.69 -3.71
C PHE A 47 -1.35 5.95 -4.73
N LEU A 48 -0.06 6.27 -4.74
CA LEU A 48 0.96 5.62 -5.55
C LEU A 48 2.26 5.46 -4.77
N THR A 49 2.95 4.37 -4.99
CA THR A 49 4.32 4.15 -4.52
C THR A 49 5.28 4.09 -5.69
N LEU A 50 6.39 4.79 -5.58
CA LEU A 50 7.54 4.66 -6.48
C LEU A 50 8.67 4.00 -5.70
N LEU A 51 9.19 2.89 -6.22
CA LEU A 51 10.24 2.12 -5.58
C LEU A 51 11.46 2.02 -6.48
N LEU A 52 12.59 2.45 -5.96
CA LEU A 52 13.91 2.12 -6.49
C LEU A 52 14.47 0.96 -5.66
N GLN A 53 14.96 -0.06 -6.30
CA GLN A 53 15.66 -1.17 -5.65
C GLN A 53 17.05 -1.37 -6.26
N ASP A 54 17.97 -1.93 -5.47
CA ASP A 54 19.25 -2.40 -5.97
C ASP A 54 19.09 -3.67 -6.84
N ASP A 55 20.17 -4.25 -7.28
CA ASP A 55 20.22 -5.43 -8.15
C ASP A 55 20.08 -6.77 -7.42
N THR A 56 19.90 -6.76 -6.09
CA THR A 56 19.76 -7.97 -5.26
C THR A 56 18.46 -8.74 -5.55
N GLY A 57 17.36 -8.04 -5.89
CA GLY A 57 16.06 -8.65 -6.13
C GLY A 57 15.28 -8.90 -4.83
N GLY A 58 14.50 -9.99 -4.77
CA GLY A 58 13.72 -10.41 -3.59
C GLY A 58 12.35 -9.73 -3.44
N LEU A 59 12.02 -8.72 -4.26
CA LEU A 59 10.66 -8.18 -4.31
C LEU A 59 9.76 -9.16 -5.06
N GLN A 60 8.59 -9.45 -4.47
CA GLN A 60 7.55 -10.27 -5.09
C GLN A 60 6.20 -9.55 -5.05
N ALA A 61 5.41 -9.72 -6.08
CA ALA A 61 4.05 -9.23 -6.17
C ALA A 61 3.08 -10.39 -6.45
N ARG A 62 1.82 -10.23 -6.02
CA ARG A 62 0.75 -11.17 -6.33
C ARG A 62 -0.39 -10.45 -7.03
N PRO A 63 -0.42 -10.44 -8.36
CA PRO A 63 -1.48 -9.82 -9.14
C PRO A 63 -2.87 -10.35 -8.79
N ALA A 64 -3.90 -9.55 -8.98
CA ALA A 64 -5.28 -9.96 -8.76
C ALA A 64 -5.61 -11.21 -9.58
N GLY A 65 -6.26 -12.19 -8.94
CA GLY A 65 -6.60 -13.47 -9.55
C GLY A 65 -5.43 -14.47 -9.69
N ALA A 66 -4.21 -14.10 -9.24
CA ALA A 66 -3.09 -15.03 -9.24
C ALA A 66 -2.98 -15.79 -7.91
N ASP A 67 -2.78 -17.12 -8.00
CA ASP A 67 -2.60 -17.99 -6.82
C ASP A 67 -1.17 -17.97 -6.29
N ARG A 68 -0.23 -17.41 -7.06
CA ARG A 68 1.20 -17.43 -6.72
C ARG A 68 1.83 -16.03 -6.72
N TRP A 69 2.88 -15.91 -5.95
CA TRP A 69 3.79 -14.76 -5.99
C TRP A 69 4.65 -14.83 -7.25
N ILE A 70 4.89 -13.68 -7.87
CA ILE A 70 5.81 -13.52 -8.99
C ILE A 70 6.95 -12.61 -8.56
N ASP A 71 8.16 -12.90 -9.02
CA ASP A 71 9.31 -12.04 -8.80
C ASP A 71 9.18 -10.75 -9.61
N VAL A 72 9.59 -9.64 -9.00
CA VAL A 72 9.72 -8.34 -9.65
C VAL A 72 11.22 -8.02 -9.71
N PRO A 73 11.90 -8.47 -10.78
CA PRO A 73 13.34 -8.31 -10.88
C PRO A 73 13.72 -6.83 -11.02
N PRO A 74 14.89 -6.43 -10.51
CA PRO A 74 15.42 -5.09 -10.76
C PRO A 74 15.71 -4.89 -12.25
N ILE A 75 15.45 -3.68 -12.72
CA ILE A 75 15.77 -3.24 -14.08
C ILE A 75 16.55 -1.94 -13.94
N ASP A 76 17.74 -1.89 -14.51
CA ASP A 76 18.61 -0.73 -14.42
C ASP A 76 17.90 0.53 -14.97
N GLY A 77 18.02 1.63 -14.22
CA GLY A 77 17.39 2.92 -14.56
C GLY A 77 15.86 2.94 -14.45
N ALA A 78 15.20 1.89 -13.97
CA ALA A 78 13.76 1.83 -13.82
C ALA A 78 13.28 2.03 -12.37
N LEU A 79 12.11 2.65 -12.23
CA LEU A 79 11.34 2.66 -10.99
C LEU A 79 10.18 1.67 -11.11
N ILE A 80 9.89 0.96 -10.03
CA ILE A 80 8.66 0.20 -9.90
C ILE A 80 7.58 1.17 -9.41
N VAL A 81 6.41 1.13 -10.04
CA VAL A 81 5.25 1.92 -9.65
C VAL A 81 4.14 0.95 -9.27
N ASN A 82 3.63 1.05 -8.05
CA ASN A 82 2.45 0.29 -7.63
C ASN A 82 1.33 1.21 -7.15
N ILE A 83 0.11 0.74 -7.35
CA ILE A 83 -1.12 1.38 -6.92
C ILE A 83 -1.30 1.13 -5.43
N GLY A 84 -1.70 2.18 -4.71
CA GLY A 84 -2.11 2.09 -3.31
C GLY A 84 -3.63 1.96 -3.14
N GLU A 85 -4.05 1.64 -1.93
CA GLU A 85 -5.45 1.41 -1.55
C GLU A 85 -6.37 2.61 -1.85
N MET A 86 -5.85 3.85 -1.76
CA MET A 86 -6.65 5.04 -2.05
C MET A 86 -7.09 5.12 -3.53
N LEU A 87 -6.24 4.71 -4.45
CA LEU A 87 -6.60 4.68 -5.86
C LEU A 87 -7.53 3.50 -6.19
N GLU A 88 -7.40 2.39 -5.45
CA GLU A 88 -8.36 1.29 -5.52
C GLU A 88 -9.75 1.74 -5.06
N VAL A 89 -9.85 2.42 -3.91
CA VAL A 89 -11.10 3.00 -3.40
C VAL A 89 -11.72 3.96 -4.42
N ALA A 90 -10.94 4.91 -4.93
CA ALA A 90 -11.40 5.90 -5.90
C ALA A 90 -11.94 5.27 -7.20
N THR A 91 -11.43 4.10 -7.58
CA THR A 91 -11.82 3.42 -8.83
C THR A 91 -12.74 2.21 -8.63
N HIS A 92 -13.31 2.03 -7.42
CA HIS A 92 -14.14 0.86 -7.07
C HIS A 92 -13.48 -0.49 -7.39
N GLY A 93 -12.16 -0.57 -7.21
CA GLY A 93 -11.41 -1.79 -7.49
C GLY A 93 -11.14 -2.05 -8.98
N TYR A 94 -11.41 -1.09 -9.88
CA TYR A 94 -10.95 -1.20 -11.26
C TYR A 94 -9.43 -1.21 -11.35
N LEU A 95 -8.77 -0.33 -10.61
CA LEU A 95 -7.35 -0.40 -10.31
C LEU A 95 -7.20 -1.02 -8.93
N VAL A 96 -6.42 -2.07 -8.80
CA VAL A 96 -6.30 -2.86 -7.58
C VAL A 96 -4.93 -2.64 -6.94
N ALA A 97 -4.92 -2.37 -5.64
CA ALA A 97 -3.68 -2.34 -4.86
C ALA A 97 -3.08 -3.76 -4.82
N THR A 98 -1.92 -3.93 -5.43
CA THR A 98 -1.31 -5.24 -5.57
C THR A 98 -0.58 -5.65 -4.30
N PRO A 99 -0.96 -6.77 -3.65
CA PRO A 99 -0.19 -7.33 -2.55
C PRO A 99 1.24 -7.62 -2.98
N HIS A 100 2.19 -7.17 -2.17
CA HIS A 100 3.62 -7.39 -2.42
C HIS A 100 4.37 -7.69 -1.14
N ARG A 101 5.57 -8.24 -1.27
CA ARG A 101 6.44 -8.62 -0.14
C ARG A 101 7.91 -8.56 -0.56
N VAL A 102 8.79 -8.53 0.42
CA VAL A 102 10.23 -8.66 0.19
C VAL A 102 10.70 -9.93 0.91
N LEU A 103 11.36 -10.80 0.17
CA LEU A 103 11.98 -12.00 0.72
C LEU A 103 13.19 -11.63 1.60
N PRO A 104 13.56 -12.47 2.56
CA PRO A 104 14.78 -12.27 3.33
C PRO A 104 16.02 -12.29 2.42
N CYS A 105 17.03 -11.52 2.79
CA CYS A 105 18.31 -11.59 2.11
C CYS A 105 19.02 -12.92 2.42
N ALA A 106 19.85 -13.37 1.51
CA ALA A 106 20.75 -14.50 1.77
C ALA A 106 21.60 -14.23 3.02
N PRO A 107 22.03 -15.26 3.77
CA PRO A 107 22.88 -15.09 4.94
C PRO A 107 24.12 -14.24 4.63
N GLY A 108 24.33 -13.18 5.42
CA GLY A 108 25.40 -12.20 5.21
C GLY A 108 25.26 -11.28 3.99
N GLY A 109 24.18 -11.43 3.22
CA GLY A 109 23.84 -10.53 2.12
C GLY A 109 23.10 -9.28 2.59
N THR A 110 23.07 -8.28 1.73
CA THR A 110 22.31 -7.03 1.95
C THR A 110 21.45 -6.71 0.75
N ARG A 111 20.42 -5.90 0.97
CA ARG A 111 19.58 -5.31 -0.07
C ARG A 111 19.21 -3.90 0.32
N ASP A 112 19.28 -2.99 -0.63
CA ASP A 112 18.89 -1.61 -0.44
C ASP A 112 17.69 -1.23 -1.30
N SER A 113 16.80 -0.42 -0.75
CA SER A 113 15.71 0.17 -1.52
C SER A 113 15.32 1.54 -1.00
N ILE A 114 14.77 2.36 -1.91
CA ILE A 114 14.21 3.66 -1.62
C ILE A 114 12.75 3.63 -2.09
N ALA A 115 11.83 3.79 -1.15
CA ALA A 115 10.41 3.87 -1.45
C ALA A 115 9.92 5.30 -1.22
N PHE A 116 9.22 5.87 -2.21
CA PHE A 116 8.53 7.14 -2.11
C PHE A 116 7.01 6.90 -2.17
N PHE A 117 6.33 7.30 -1.12
CA PHE A 117 4.89 7.13 -0.97
C PHE A 117 4.20 8.47 -1.22
N TRP A 118 3.37 8.52 -2.23
CA TRP A 118 2.63 9.71 -2.61
C TRP A 118 1.14 9.53 -2.34
N ALA A 119 0.56 10.49 -1.60
CA ALA A 119 -0.79 10.39 -1.12
C ALA A 119 -1.49 11.75 -1.10
N PRO A 120 -2.83 11.78 -1.13
CA PRO A 120 -3.59 13.01 -0.98
C PRO A 120 -3.38 13.64 0.40
N ARG A 121 -3.98 14.81 0.63
CA ARG A 121 -4.00 15.41 1.96
C ARG A 121 -4.66 14.47 2.97
N LEU A 122 -4.23 14.55 4.23
CA LEU A 122 -4.80 13.73 5.31
C LEU A 122 -6.31 13.94 5.53
N ASP A 123 -6.82 15.12 5.24
CA ASP A 123 -8.23 15.47 5.34
C ASP A 123 -9.03 15.15 4.06
N ALA A 124 -8.36 14.75 2.99
CA ALA A 124 -9.03 14.44 1.73
C ALA A 124 -9.85 13.15 1.83
N SER A 125 -11.09 13.24 1.38
CA SER A 125 -11.96 12.08 1.13
C SER A 125 -12.10 11.91 -0.37
N LEU A 126 -11.70 10.74 -0.88
CA LEU A 126 -11.77 10.46 -2.31
C LEU A 126 -13.17 9.93 -2.64
N ASP A 127 -13.86 10.68 -3.48
CA ASP A 127 -15.11 10.20 -4.06
C ASP A 127 -14.81 9.18 -5.15
N ALA A 128 -15.69 8.20 -5.26
CA ALA A 128 -15.58 7.22 -6.32
C ALA A 128 -15.78 7.86 -7.69
N VAL A 129 -14.84 7.62 -8.59
CA VAL A 129 -14.90 8.15 -9.95
C VAL A 129 -15.99 7.47 -10.78
N THR A 130 -16.65 8.22 -11.63
CA THR A 130 -17.57 7.64 -12.62
C THR A 130 -16.75 7.04 -13.76
N LEU A 131 -16.61 5.73 -13.75
CA LEU A 131 -15.91 5.01 -14.80
C LEU A 131 -16.78 4.85 -16.06
N PRO A 132 -16.18 4.84 -17.26
CA PRO A 132 -16.89 4.41 -18.47
C PRO A 132 -17.53 3.02 -18.27
N PRO A 133 -18.71 2.74 -18.89
CA PRO A 133 -19.43 1.49 -18.69
C PRO A 133 -18.58 0.22 -18.94
N ALA A 134 -17.63 0.29 -19.87
CA ALA A 134 -16.73 -0.82 -20.16
C ALA A 134 -15.75 -1.12 -19.02
N TYR A 135 -15.32 -0.09 -18.28
CA TYR A 135 -14.42 -0.23 -17.13
C TYR A 135 -15.21 -0.55 -15.85
N ALA A 136 -16.35 0.09 -15.66
CA ALA A 136 -17.23 -0.19 -14.52
C ALA A 136 -17.64 -1.67 -14.44
N LYS A 137 -17.86 -2.33 -15.58
CA LYS A 137 -18.13 -3.78 -15.64
C LYS A 137 -16.95 -4.66 -15.18
N GLN A 138 -15.74 -4.13 -15.19
CA GLN A 138 -14.52 -4.83 -14.78
C GLN A 138 -14.10 -4.50 -13.35
N ALA A 139 -14.80 -3.55 -12.70
CA ALA A 139 -14.53 -3.16 -11.33
C ALA A 139 -15.25 -4.14 -10.37
N PRO A 140 -14.51 -5.03 -9.68
CA PRO A 140 -15.12 -6.05 -8.81
C PRO A 140 -15.61 -5.49 -7.46
N GLY A 141 -15.34 -4.24 -7.18
CA GLY A 141 -15.45 -3.63 -5.87
C GLY A 141 -14.09 -3.56 -5.16
N VAL A 142 -14.07 -2.86 -4.05
CA VAL A 142 -12.87 -2.66 -3.24
C VAL A 142 -12.47 -3.96 -2.53
N SER A 143 -11.19 -4.26 -2.46
CA SER A 143 -10.65 -5.47 -1.82
C SER A 143 -10.65 -5.32 -0.29
N GLU A 144 -11.82 -5.45 0.32
CA GLU A 144 -11.95 -5.38 1.78
C GLU A 144 -11.82 -6.74 2.44
N SER A 145 -11.29 -6.73 3.65
CA SER A 145 -11.30 -7.88 4.54
C SER A 145 -11.60 -7.42 5.98
N ALA A 146 -12.03 -8.35 6.85
CA ALA A 146 -12.24 -8.04 8.26
C ALA A 146 -11.01 -7.41 8.95
N HIS A 147 -9.82 -7.66 8.40
CA HIS A 147 -8.56 -7.16 8.93
C HIS A 147 -8.04 -5.92 8.19
N ASN A 148 -8.67 -5.51 7.08
CA ASN A 148 -8.26 -4.36 6.28
C ASN A 148 -9.48 -3.65 5.69
N VAL A 149 -10.19 -2.89 6.52
CA VAL A 149 -11.26 -1.98 6.09
C VAL A 149 -10.61 -0.78 5.39
N LEU A 150 -11.10 -0.44 4.19
CA LEU A 150 -10.63 0.70 3.43
C LEU A 150 -11.58 1.88 3.60
N HIS A 151 -11.02 3.05 3.91
CA HIS A 151 -11.77 4.28 4.14
C HIS A 151 -11.63 5.22 2.94
N SER A 152 -12.67 5.97 2.62
CA SER A 152 -12.59 7.02 1.60
C SER A 152 -11.70 8.19 2.03
N ARG A 153 -11.64 8.49 3.34
CA ARG A 153 -10.77 9.52 3.90
C ARG A 153 -9.35 8.98 4.07
N PHE A 154 -8.39 9.66 3.45
CA PHE A 154 -7.01 9.19 3.45
C PHE A 154 -6.40 9.15 4.86
N GLY A 155 -6.64 10.14 5.71
CA GLY A 155 -6.11 10.17 7.07
C GLY A 155 -6.48 8.97 7.93
N ASP A 156 -7.66 8.40 7.71
CA ASP A 156 -8.12 7.21 8.45
C ASP A 156 -7.33 5.95 8.00
N ASN A 157 -7.04 5.83 6.70
CA ASN A 157 -6.16 4.76 6.20
C ASN A 157 -4.72 4.94 6.68
N ALA A 158 -4.22 6.17 6.67
CA ALA A 158 -2.88 6.50 7.15
C ALA A 158 -2.73 6.16 8.64
N LEU A 159 -3.70 6.55 9.48
CA LEU A 159 -3.70 6.24 10.91
C LEU A 159 -3.77 4.72 11.15
N LYS A 160 -4.67 4.02 10.46
CA LYS A 160 -4.79 2.56 10.51
C LYS A 160 -3.45 1.88 10.18
N GLY A 161 -2.81 2.28 9.08
CA GLY A 161 -1.51 1.75 8.66
C GLY A 161 -0.41 2.05 9.66
N TRP A 162 -0.40 3.26 10.22
CA TRP A 162 0.59 3.68 11.21
C TRP A 162 0.46 2.89 12.53
N LEU A 163 -0.75 2.71 13.05
CA LEU A 163 -1.00 1.93 14.28
C LEU A 163 -0.52 0.48 14.13
N ARG A 164 -0.73 -0.14 12.97
CA ARG A 164 -0.26 -1.50 12.67
C ARG A 164 1.26 -1.60 12.58
N SER A 165 1.91 -0.57 12.01
CA SER A 165 3.37 -0.56 11.83
C SER A 165 4.13 -0.27 13.12
N HIS A 166 3.46 0.33 14.12
CA HIS A 166 4.08 0.76 15.38
C HIS A 166 3.25 0.28 16.58
N PRO A 167 3.12 -1.04 16.79
CA PRO A 167 2.19 -1.58 17.80
C PRO A 167 2.54 -1.17 19.23
N GLU A 168 3.82 -1.04 19.57
CA GLU A 168 4.24 -0.61 20.91
C GLU A 168 3.89 0.86 21.17
N VAL A 169 4.11 1.73 20.18
CA VAL A 169 3.74 3.15 20.28
C VAL A 169 2.21 3.29 20.32
N ALA A 170 1.50 2.52 19.51
CA ALA A 170 0.05 2.49 19.51
C ALA A 170 -0.51 2.07 20.89
N ALA A 171 0.03 1.01 21.50
CA ALA A 171 -0.37 0.56 22.82
C ALA A 171 -0.08 1.60 23.93
N THR A 172 1.03 2.33 23.82
CA THR A 172 1.45 3.28 24.84
C THR A 172 0.70 4.63 24.75
N HIS A 173 0.48 5.13 23.53
CA HIS A 173 0.01 6.50 23.30
C HIS A 173 -1.37 6.60 22.66
N HIS A 174 -1.92 5.49 22.14
CA HIS A 174 -3.18 5.44 21.38
C HIS A 174 -4.02 4.22 21.76
N ALA A 175 -3.95 3.77 23.02
CA ALA A 175 -4.69 2.61 23.53
C ALA A 175 -6.23 2.76 23.35
N ASP A 176 -6.73 3.99 23.42
CA ASP A 176 -8.13 4.35 23.17
C ASP A 176 -8.59 4.00 21.75
N LEU A 177 -7.71 4.13 20.76
CA LEU A 177 -8.02 3.81 19.36
C LEU A 177 -7.98 2.29 19.10
N LEU A 178 -7.19 1.53 19.87
CA LEU A 178 -7.10 0.08 19.74
C LEU A 178 -8.34 -0.63 20.30
N VAL A 179 -8.98 -0.07 21.33
CA VAL A 179 -10.19 -0.65 21.96
C VAL A 179 -11.39 -0.55 21.03
N GLN A 180 -11.49 0.48 20.20
CA GLN A 180 -12.62 0.68 19.28
C GLN A 180 -12.67 -0.35 18.15
N SER A 181 -11.53 -0.93 17.78
CA SER A 181 -11.46 -1.97 16.74
C SER A 181 -12.01 -3.33 17.16
N HIS A 182 -12.24 -3.55 18.47
CA HIS A 182 -12.73 -4.83 19.03
C HIS A 182 -14.22 -4.81 19.40
N THR A 183 -14.86 -3.64 19.40
CA THR A 183 -16.26 -3.49 19.84
C THR A 183 -17.29 -3.59 18.74
N THR A 184 -16.91 -3.70 17.48
CA THR A 184 -17.84 -3.87 16.34
C THR A 184 -18.18 -5.34 16.03
N ASP A 185 -17.60 -6.31 16.75
CA ASP A 185 -17.81 -7.75 16.52
C ASP A 185 -18.75 -8.42 17.55
N GLY A 186 -19.58 -7.63 18.22
CA GLY A 186 -20.44 -8.14 19.29
C GLY A 186 -21.83 -7.53 19.37
N SER A 187 -22.64 -7.62 18.30
CA SER A 187 -24.12 -7.60 18.49
C SER A 187 -24.86 -8.02 17.22
N SER A 188 -25.47 -9.16 17.34
CA SER A 188 -26.63 -9.75 16.62
C SER A 188 -26.31 -10.77 15.59
#